data_8a491aca01ca22ad6ed46cd61477b331
#
_entry.id   8a491aca01ca22ad6ed46cd61477b331
#
_cell.length_a   1.000
_cell.length_b   1.000
_cell.length_c   1.000
_cell.angle_alpha   90.00
_cell.angle_beta   90.00
_cell.angle_gamma   90.00
#
_symmetry.space_group_name_H-M   'P 1'
#
loop_
_entity.id
_entity.type
_entity.pdbx_description
1 polymer ?
#
loop_
_entity_poly.entity_id
_entity_poly.type
_entity_poly.pdbx_seq_one_letter_code
_entity_poly.pdbx_strand_id
1 'polypeptide(L)' 'MSRGKIKNILEDKGYGFIRADDGREIFFHRSGLHDVDFEDLKEGDPVDFNVRRDPRGSSLRAVNVRRV' A
#
# COMPACT_ATOMS: atom_id res chain seq x y z
N MET A 1 -4.66 -11.95 -4.29
CA MET A 1 -4.22 -10.98 -3.29
C MET A 1 -2.74 -11.04 -3.09
N SER A 2 -2.12 -9.90 -2.99
CA SER A 2 -0.68 -9.83 -2.74
C SER A 2 -0.43 -9.49 -1.28
N ARG A 3 0.77 -9.79 -0.80
CA ARG A 3 1.16 -9.51 0.57
C ARG A 3 2.51 -8.81 0.60
N GLY A 4 2.68 -7.94 1.58
CA GLY A 4 3.94 -7.24 1.76
C GLY A 4 3.97 -6.53 3.09
N LYS A 5 4.89 -5.60 3.21
CA LYS A 5 5.03 -4.78 4.42
C LYS A 5 5.11 -3.32 4.04
N ILE A 6 4.61 -2.47 4.92
CA ILE A 6 4.72 -1.02 4.73
C ILE A 6 6.19 -0.63 4.76
N LYS A 7 6.66 -0.04 3.67
CA LYS A 7 8.05 0.43 3.57
C LYS A 7 8.19 1.80 4.20
N ASN A 8 7.34 2.74 3.81
CA ASN A 8 7.33 4.07 4.39
C ASN A 8 5.95 4.70 4.24
N ILE A 9 5.69 5.69 5.07
CA ILE A 9 4.42 6.40 5.11
C ILE A 9 4.72 7.90 5.15
N LEU A 10 4.05 8.65 4.28
CA LEU A 10 4.12 10.10 4.23
C LEU A 10 2.79 10.63 4.74
N GLU A 11 2.65 10.75 6.05
CA GLU A 11 1.37 11.06 6.69
C GLU A 11 0.79 12.39 6.24
N ASP A 12 1.63 13.39 6.09
CA ASP A 12 1.21 14.71 5.68
C ASP A 12 0.71 14.74 4.23
N LYS A 13 1.09 13.76 3.43
CA LYS A 13 0.70 13.66 2.03
C LYS A 13 -0.38 12.63 1.78
N GLY A 14 -0.65 11.76 2.76
CA GLY A 14 -1.71 10.78 2.66
C GLY A 14 -1.39 9.58 1.77
N TYR A 15 -0.12 9.23 1.58
CA TYR A 15 0.25 8.06 0.80
C TYR A 15 1.53 7.45 1.34
N GLY A 16 1.89 6.30 0.80
CA GLY A 16 3.11 5.62 1.17
C GLY A 16 3.45 4.53 0.17
N PHE A 17 4.39 3.68 0.54
CA PHE A 17 4.85 2.58 -0.31
C PHE A 17 4.84 1.28 0.46
N ILE A 18 4.49 0.21 -0.24
CA ILE A 18 4.51 -1.16 0.27
C ILE A 18 5.61 -1.90 -0.46
N ARG A 19 6.43 -2.64 0.29
CA ARG A 19 7.34 -3.61 -0.33
C ARG A 19 6.64 -4.95 -0.36
N ALA A 20 6.29 -5.41 -1.55
CA ALA A 20 5.67 -6.71 -1.72
C ALA A 20 6.67 -7.81 -1.41
N ASP A 21 6.16 -9.01 -1.09
CA ASP A 21 7.01 -10.15 -0.76
C ASP A 21 7.92 -10.56 -1.91
N ASP A 22 7.55 -10.23 -3.15
CA ASP A 22 8.38 -10.50 -4.33
C ASP A 22 9.43 -9.42 -4.58
N GLY A 23 9.54 -8.42 -3.70
CA GLY A 23 10.54 -7.37 -3.79
C GLY A 23 10.10 -6.11 -4.50
N ARG A 24 8.91 -6.10 -5.12
CA ARG A 24 8.41 -4.91 -5.80
C ARG A 24 8.01 -3.84 -4.79
N GLU A 25 8.18 -2.59 -5.20
CA GLU A 25 7.76 -1.44 -4.42
C GLU A 25 6.49 -0.88 -5.04
N ILE A 26 5.42 -0.81 -4.25
CA ILE A 26 4.09 -0.49 -4.77
C ILE A 26 3.52 0.69 -4.00
N PHE A 27 3.10 1.72 -4.72
CA PHE A 27 2.46 2.91 -4.16
C PHE A 27 1.08 2.56 -3.62
N PHE A 28 0.70 3.17 -2.49
CA PHE A 28 -0.67 3.12 -2.02
C PHE A 28 -1.07 4.49 -1.49
N HIS A 29 -2.37 4.78 -1.59
CA HIS A 29 -2.94 6.03 -1.12
C HIS A 29 -3.95 5.72 -0.01
N ARG A 30 -4.16 6.67 0.91
CA ARG A 30 -5.10 6.44 2.00
C ARG A 30 -6.51 6.11 1.53
N SER A 31 -6.90 6.55 0.34
CA SER A 31 -8.20 6.21 -0.23
C SER A 31 -8.30 4.75 -0.66
N GLY A 32 -7.19 4.03 -0.73
CA GLY A 32 -7.16 2.63 -1.11
C GLY A 32 -7.14 1.67 0.08
N LEU A 33 -7.38 2.14 1.27
CA LEU A 33 -7.41 1.30 2.47
C LEU A 33 -8.77 0.64 2.65
N HIS A 34 -8.76 -0.52 3.29
CA HIS A 34 -9.97 -1.28 3.61
C HIS A 34 -9.92 -1.71 5.07
N ASP A 35 -10.90 -1.27 5.85
CA ASP A 35 -11.05 -1.60 7.28
C ASP A 35 -9.84 -1.23 8.13
N VAL A 36 -9.07 -0.26 7.72
CA VAL A 36 -7.95 0.26 8.52
C VAL A 36 -7.80 1.75 8.23
N ASP A 37 -7.50 2.51 9.27
CA ASP A 37 -7.25 3.94 9.14
C ASP A 37 -5.78 4.17 8.79
N PHE A 38 -5.55 5.16 7.94
CA PHE A 38 -4.19 5.48 7.49
C PHE A 38 -3.27 5.80 8.68
N GLU A 39 -3.80 6.47 9.70
CA GLU A 39 -3.03 6.84 10.90
C GLU A 39 -2.60 5.63 11.71
N ASP A 40 -3.27 4.50 11.56
CA ASP A 40 -2.94 3.28 12.30
C ASP A 40 -1.89 2.43 11.61
N LEU A 41 -1.54 2.77 10.39
CA LEU A 41 -0.48 2.04 9.65
C LEU A 41 0.88 2.57 10.03
N LYS A 42 1.85 1.66 10.16
CA LYS A 42 3.22 2.00 10.52
C LYS A 42 4.19 1.23 9.63
N GLU A 43 5.39 1.77 9.50
CA GLU A 43 6.45 1.09 8.76
C GLU A 43 6.70 -0.27 9.35
N GLY A 44 6.80 -1.28 8.48
CA GLY A 44 7.00 -2.65 8.89
C GLY A 44 5.71 -3.46 9.10
N ASP A 45 4.55 -2.81 9.09
CA ASP A 45 3.28 -3.53 9.27
C ASP A 45 3.02 -4.46 8.09
N PRO A 46 2.65 -5.72 8.36
CA PRO A 46 2.26 -6.63 7.28
C PRO A 46 0.87 -6.27 6.77
N VAL A 47 0.71 -6.29 5.46
CA VAL A 47 -0.56 -5.93 4.81
C VAL A 47 -0.84 -6.86 3.65
N ASP A 48 -2.13 -7.05 3.37
CA ASP A 48 -2.63 -7.67 2.15
C ASP A 48 -3.20 -6.58 1.25
N PHE A 49 -3.12 -6.78 -0.04
CA PHE A 49 -3.61 -5.77 -0.98
C PHE A 49 -3.82 -6.37 -2.35
N ASN A 50 -4.56 -5.67 -3.19
CA ASN A 50 -4.70 -5.96 -4.61
C ASN A 50 -3.84 -4.98 -5.39
N VAL A 51 -3.28 -5.42 -6.49
CA VAL A 51 -2.44 -4.58 -7.33
C VAL A 51 -3.24 -4.16 -8.55
N ARG A 52 -3.22 -2.85 -8.84
CA ARG A 52 -3.81 -2.30 -10.06
C ARG A 52 -2.77 -1.53 -10.82
N ARG A 53 -2.86 -1.61 -12.15
CA ARG A 53 -2.02 -0.79 -13.01
C ARG A 53 -2.71 0.54 -13.25
N ASP A 54 -1.96 1.63 -13.11
CA ASP A 54 -2.46 2.95 -13.43
C ASP A 54 -2.73 3.03 -14.95
N PRO A 55 -3.96 3.36 -15.38
CA PRO A 55 -4.25 3.46 -16.81
C PRO A 55 -3.48 4.56 -17.52
N ARG A 56 -2.89 5.49 -16.78
CA ARG A 56 -2.13 6.60 -17.35
C ARG A 56 -0.65 6.30 -17.53
N GLY A 57 -0.19 5.13 -17.07
CA GLY A 57 1.22 4.81 -17.13
C GLY A 57 1.50 3.38 -16.73
N SER A 58 2.75 3.07 -16.50
CA SER A 58 3.20 1.73 -16.13
C SER A 58 3.31 1.51 -14.63
N SER A 59 2.93 2.51 -13.84
CA SER A 59 3.03 2.42 -12.38
C SER A 59 1.97 1.50 -11.81
N LEU A 60 2.34 0.76 -10.78
CA LEU A 60 1.42 -0.09 -10.04
C LEU A 60 0.99 0.62 -8.76
N ARG A 61 -0.26 0.39 -8.35
CA ARG A 61 -0.77 0.89 -7.08
C ARG A 61 -1.49 -0.21 -6.33
N ALA A 62 -1.43 -0.15 -5.03
CA ALA A 62 -2.14 -1.07 -4.16
C ALA A 62 -3.50 -0.50 -3.84
N VAL A 63 -4.53 -1.36 -3.89
CA VAL A 63 -5.89 -1.02 -3.50
C VAL A 63 -6.42 -2.09 -2.56
N ASN A 64 -7.46 -1.76 -1.82
CA ASN A 64 -8.02 -2.65 -0.80
C ASN A 64 -6.95 -3.12 0.19
N VAL A 65 -6.07 -2.20 0.58
CA VAL A 65 -4.99 -2.49 1.53
C VAL A 65 -5.59 -2.72 2.91
N ARG A 66 -5.22 -3.83 3.54
CA ARG A 66 -5.68 -4.15 4.90
C ARG A 66 -4.53 -4.75 5.69
N ARG A 67 -4.54 -4.55 7.01
CA ARG A 67 -3.56 -5.19 7.88
C ARG A 67 -3.84 -6.67 8.00
N VAL A 68 -2.77 -7.42 8.05
CA VAL A 68 -2.87 -8.86 8.27
C VAL A 68 -3.06 -9.14 9.76
#